data_11d38324e4647e03f70b70db1d193dbe
#
_entry.id   11d38324e4647e03f70b70db1d193dbe
#
_cell.length_a   1.000
_cell.length_b   1.000
_cell.length_c   1.000
_cell.angle_alpha   90.00
_cell.angle_beta   90.00
_cell.angle_gamma   90.00
#
_symmetry.space_group_name_H-M   'P 1'
#
loop_
_entity.id
_entity.type
_entity.pdbx_description
1 polymer ?
#
loop_
_entity_poly.entity_id
_entity_poly.type
_entity_poly.pdbx_seq_one_letter_code
_entity_poly.pdbx_strand_id
1 'polypeptide(L)'
;MYIRDDLLNKIKEVFNVKEFTYIRTGKYYNNNDMFIFDCGNETIAIEVETANFFSIYKTKENFDHPGYFYAVTQKNFLLIKDNKTRLRVDGETTTFPGNAFDCTSELVLLAMEKS
;
A
#
# COMPACT_ATOMS: atom_id res chain seq x y z
N MET A 1 -0.70 11.44 -3.71
CA MET A 1 -0.35 10.05 -4.09
C MET A 1 -0.95 9.72 -5.43
N TYR A 2 -0.18 9.07 -6.27
CA TYR A 2 -0.64 8.68 -7.59
C TYR A 2 -0.82 7.17 -7.64
N ILE A 3 -2.02 6.74 -8.00
CA ILE A 3 -2.33 5.33 -8.30
C ILE A 3 -3.05 5.35 -9.64
N ARG A 4 -2.43 4.76 -10.66
CA ARG A 4 -3.01 4.74 -11.99
C ARG A 4 -4.28 3.88 -12.00
N ASP A 5 -5.25 4.25 -12.82
CA ASP A 5 -6.59 3.62 -12.81
C ASP A 5 -6.57 2.12 -13.02
N ASP A 6 -5.71 1.61 -13.90
CA ASP A 6 -5.60 0.18 -14.13
C ASP A 6 -5.16 -0.58 -12.89
N LEU A 7 -4.16 -0.05 -12.18
CA LEU A 7 -3.69 -0.61 -10.91
C LEU A 7 -4.77 -0.50 -9.84
N LEU A 8 -5.38 0.68 -9.70
CA LEU A 8 -6.43 0.91 -8.70
C LEU A 8 -7.60 -0.06 -8.88
N ASN A 9 -8.06 -0.23 -10.11
CA ASN A 9 -9.16 -1.14 -10.41
C ASN A 9 -8.80 -2.59 -10.05
N LYS A 10 -7.55 -2.99 -10.30
CA LYS A 10 -7.10 -4.34 -9.97
C LYS A 10 -6.99 -4.54 -8.45
N ILE A 11 -6.51 -3.54 -7.72
CA ILE A 11 -6.47 -3.58 -6.25
C ILE A 11 -7.88 -3.77 -5.69
N LYS A 12 -8.84 -2.98 -6.18
CA LYS A 12 -10.23 -3.12 -5.73
C LYS A 12 -10.79 -4.50 -6.01
N GLU A 13 -10.48 -5.06 -7.18
CA GLU A 13 -10.94 -6.38 -7.58
C GLU A 13 -10.36 -7.48 -6.69
N VAL A 14 -9.04 -7.53 -6.55
CA VAL A 14 -8.36 -8.62 -5.83
C VAL A 14 -8.57 -8.56 -4.33
N PHE A 15 -8.79 -7.38 -3.76
CA PHE A 15 -9.11 -7.23 -2.34
C PHE A 15 -10.61 -7.18 -2.07
N ASN A 16 -11.43 -7.24 -3.13
CA ASN A 16 -12.89 -7.21 -3.03
C ASN A 16 -13.41 -6.01 -2.24
N VAL A 17 -12.93 -4.83 -2.61
CA VAL A 17 -13.36 -3.56 -2.01
C VAL A 17 -13.92 -2.64 -3.09
N LYS A 18 -14.91 -1.84 -2.75
CA LYS A 18 -15.54 -0.91 -3.69
C LYS A 18 -15.01 0.51 -3.59
N GLU A 19 -14.51 0.87 -2.41
CA GLU A 19 -13.97 2.19 -2.12
C GLU A 19 -12.48 2.07 -1.82
N PHE A 20 -11.75 3.13 -2.12
CA PHE A 20 -10.32 3.17 -1.86
C PHE A 20 -9.93 4.63 -1.68
N THR A 21 -10.07 5.12 -0.44
CA THR A 21 -9.87 6.52 -0.11
C THR A 21 -8.70 6.69 0.84
N TYR A 22 -7.68 7.41 0.43
CA TYR A 22 -6.54 7.72 1.29
C TYR A 22 -7.01 8.62 2.44
N ILE A 23 -6.75 8.22 3.68
CA ILE A 23 -7.19 8.96 4.86
C ILE A 23 -6.04 9.53 5.67
N ARG A 24 -4.93 8.85 5.79
CA ARG A 24 -3.80 9.33 6.58
C ARG A 24 -2.57 8.46 6.39
N THR A 25 -1.44 8.96 6.90
CA THR A 25 -0.20 8.19 7.02
C THR A 25 -0.05 7.71 8.46
N GLY A 26 0.45 6.50 8.63
CA GLY A 26 0.78 5.94 9.92
C GLY A 26 2.18 5.35 9.93
N LYS A 27 2.50 4.61 10.98
CA LYS A 27 3.77 3.91 11.12
C LYS A 27 3.53 2.43 11.38
N TYR A 28 4.33 1.58 10.74
CA TYR A 28 4.39 0.18 11.09
C TYR A 28 5.29 0.01 12.33
N TYR A 29 5.22 -1.16 12.98
CA TYR A 29 6.01 -1.41 14.19
C TYR A 29 7.53 -1.27 13.95
N ASN A 30 7.99 -1.49 12.73
CA ASN A 30 9.39 -1.31 12.34
C ASN A 30 9.73 0.13 11.93
N ASN A 31 8.81 1.06 12.18
CA ASN A 31 8.94 2.48 11.86
C ASN A 31 8.87 2.83 10.36
N ASN A 32 8.50 1.89 9.49
CA ASN A 32 8.23 2.20 8.10
C ASN A 32 6.96 3.02 7.97
N ASP A 33 6.91 3.93 7.01
CA ASP A 33 5.71 4.70 6.71
C ASP A 33 4.64 3.80 6.10
N MET A 34 3.39 4.04 6.50
CA MET A 34 2.23 3.35 5.95
C MET A 34 1.21 4.37 5.46
N PHE A 35 0.70 4.15 4.28
CA PHE A 35 -0.42 4.92 3.73
C PHE A 35 -1.69 4.14 3.96
N ILE A 36 -2.66 4.75 4.63
CA ILE A 36 -3.87 4.07 5.10
C ILE A 36 -5.06 4.52 4.29
N PHE A 37 -5.81 3.55 3.78
CA PHE A 37 -6.95 3.76 2.90
C PHE A 37 -8.21 3.17 3.53
N ASP A 38 -9.27 3.98 3.57
CA ASP A 38 -10.59 3.52 3.96
C ASP A 38 -11.27 2.90 2.74
N CYS A 39 -11.69 1.66 2.89
CA CYS A 39 -12.34 0.90 1.83
C CYS A 39 -13.78 0.52 2.18
N GLY A 40 -14.41 1.28 3.08
CA GLY A 40 -15.74 1.00 3.60
C GLY A 40 -15.66 0.14 4.86
N ASN A 41 -16.00 -1.15 4.73
CA ASN A 41 -15.98 -2.07 5.87
C ASN A 41 -14.57 -2.54 6.24
N GLU A 42 -13.58 -2.25 5.42
CA GLU A 42 -12.23 -2.73 5.59
C GLU A 42 -11.22 -1.62 5.36
N THR A 43 -10.02 -1.81 5.88
CA THR A 43 -8.91 -0.89 5.73
C THR A 43 -7.80 -1.57 4.95
N ILE A 44 -7.20 -0.85 4.01
CA ILE A 44 -5.99 -1.30 3.33
C ILE A 44 -4.87 -0.35 3.72
N ALA A 45 -3.73 -0.92 4.07
CA ALA A 45 -2.51 -0.16 4.33
C ALA A 45 -1.42 -0.59 3.36
N ILE A 46 -0.69 0.40 2.84
CA ILE A 46 0.46 0.17 1.97
C ILE A 46 1.69 0.63 2.74
N GLU A 47 2.54 -0.31 3.10
CA GLU A 47 3.78 -0.07 3.82
C GLU A 47 4.92 0.17 2.85
N VAL A 48 5.68 1.25 3.07
CA VAL A 48 6.86 1.57 2.27
C VAL A 48 8.05 0.85 2.87
N GLU A 49 8.49 -0.24 2.25
CA GLU A 49 9.69 -0.95 2.69
C GLU A 49 10.94 -0.40 2.01
N THR A 50 10.86 -0.12 0.72
CA THR A 50 11.89 0.61 -0.03
C THR A 50 11.21 1.56 -0.99
N ALA A 51 11.99 2.33 -1.74
CA ALA A 51 11.46 3.24 -2.76
C ALA A 51 10.66 2.52 -3.87
N ASN A 52 10.86 1.20 -4.02
CA ASN A 52 10.26 0.43 -5.12
C ASN A 52 9.51 -0.81 -4.65
N PHE A 53 9.44 -1.07 -3.35
CA PHE A 53 8.78 -2.25 -2.80
C PHE A 53 7.83 -1.85 -1.68
N PHE A 54 6.57 -2.26 -1.81
CA PHE A 54 5.50 -1.86 -0.92
C PHE A 54 4.70 -3.09 -0.51
N SER A 55 4.57 -3.33 0.80
CA SER A 55 3.71 -4.39 1.31
C SER A 55 2.28 -3.89 1.45
N ILE A 56 1.31 -4.75 1.19
CA ILE A 56 -0.10 -4.40 1.24
C ILE A 56 -0.80 -5.27 2.27
N TYR A 57 -1.54 -4.65 3.16
CA TYR A 57 -2.29 -5.31 4.21
C TYR A 57 -3.76 -4.93 4.12
N LYS A 58 -4.63 -5.91 4.28
CA LYS A 58 -6.07 -5.69 4.39
C LYS A 58 -6.56 -6.20 5.73
N THR A 59 -7.32 -5.39 6.46
CA THR A 59 -7.86 -5.77 7.75
C THR A 59 -9.13 -4.98 8.07
N LYS A 60 -9.94 -5.53 8.98
CA LYS A 60 -11.02 -4.80 9.63
C LYS A 60 -10.54 -4.03 10.85
N GLU A 61 -9.29 -4.25 11.24
CA GLU A 61 -8.70 -3.68 12.44
C GLU A 61 -8.19 -2.25 12.20
N ASN A 62 -7.97 -1.55 13.31
CA ASN A 62 -7.36 -0.22 13.28
C ASN A 62 -5.83 -0.36 13.22
N PHE A 63 -5.21 0.25 12.21
CA PHE A 63 -3.77 0.23 12.02
C PHE A 63 -3.00 1.12 13.01
N ASP A 64 -3.67 1.70 14.00
CA ASP A 64 -2.98 2.44 15.08
C ASP A 64 -2.34 1.51 16.12
N HIS A 65 -2.58 0.19 16.01
CA HIS A 65 -2.01 -0.82 16.90
C HIS A 65 -1.01 -1.69 16.14
N PRO A 66 0.26 -1.30 16.10
CA PRO A 66 1.27 -1.99 15.27
C PRO A 66 1.47 -3.47 15.62
N GLY A 67 1.17 -3.90 16.82
CA GLY A 67 1.33 -5.30 17.22
C GLY A 67 0.50 -6.30 16.41
N TYR A 68 -0.53 -5.85 15.73
CA TYR A 68 -1.37 -6.73 14.92
C TYR A 68 -0.63 -7.36 13.75
N PHE A 69 0.39 -6.72 13.26
CA PHE A 69 1.01 -7.11 12.00
C PHE A 69 2.09 -8.16 12.13
N TYR A 70 2.43 -8.56 13.33
CA TYR A 70 3.42 -9.61 13.53
C TYR A 70 3.01 -10.96 12.93
N ALA A 71 1.71 -11.25 12.93
CA ALA A 71 1.20 -12.52 12.44
C ALA A 71 0.83 -12.49 10.96
N VAL A 72 0.88 -11.32 10.33
CA VAL A 72 0.51 -11.19 8.93
C VAL A 72 1.70 -11.59 8.06
N THR A 73 1.53 -12.66 7.30
CA THR A 73 2.52 -13.03 6.31
C THR A 73 2.44 -12.08 5.12
N GLN A 74 3.58 -11.59 4.66
CA GLN A 74 3.64 -10.66 3.53
C GLN A 74 3.42 -11.43 2.22
N LYS A 75 2.17 -11.72 1.92
CA LYS A 75 1.80 -12.36 0.65
C LYS A 75 1.45 -11.36 -0.43
N ASN A 76 1.22 -10.10 -0.04
CA ASN A 76 0.71 -9.08 -0.94
C ASN A 76 1.71 -7.92 -1.01
N PHE A 77 2.06 -7.52 -2.23
CA PHE A 77 3.01 -6.43 -2.40
C PHE A 77 2.86 -5.77 -3.77
N LEU A 78 3.42 -4.56 -3.86
CA LEU A 78 3.70 -3.88 -5.11
C LEU A 78 5.21 -3.82 -5.29
N LEU A 79 5.67 -4.17 -6.48
CA LEU A 79 7.08 -4.04 -6.86
C LEU A 79 7.17 -3.24 -8.14
N ILE A 80 7.93 -2.13 -8.11
CA ILE A 80 8.18 -1.30 -9.27
C ILE A 80 9.62 -1.51 -9.70
N LYS A 81 9.81 -2.14 -10.86
CA LYS A 81 11.13 -2.49 -11.37
C LYS A 81 11.08 -2.60 -12.88
N ASP A 82 12.16 -2.17 -13.55
CA ASP A 82 12.32 -2.30 -14.99
C ASP A 82 11.16 -1.69 -15.79
N ASN A 83 10.68 -0.52 -15.34
CA ASN A 83 9.58 0.21 -15.95
C ASN A 83 8.28 -0.61 -16.00
N LYS A 84 8.06 -1.41 -14.97
CA LYS A 84 6.84 -2.21 -14.79
C LYS A 84 6.41 -2.15 -13.34
N THR A 85 5.11 -2.26 -13.11
CA THR A 85 4.52 -2.37 -11.78
C THR A 85 3.93 -3.76 -11.65
N ARG A 86 4.35 -4.51 -10.62
CA ARG A 86 3.82 -5.84 -10.34
C ARG A 86 3.02 -5.79 -9.05
N LEU A 87 1.79 -6.27 -9.14
CA LEU A 87 0.92 -6.46 -7.97
C LEU A 87 0.80 -7.95 -7.72
N ARG A 88 1.23 -8.38 -6.54
CA ARG A 88 1.09 -9.78 -6.12
C ARG A 88 0.13 -9.87 -4.96
N VAL A 89 -0.93 -10.65 -5.12
CA VAL A 89 -1.94 -10.87 -4.09
C VAL A 89 -2.25 -12.37 -4.05
N ASP A 90 -2.08 -12.96 -2.86
CA ASP A 90 -2.34 -14.38 -2.61
C ASP A 90 -1.64 -15.32 -3.61
N GLY A 91 -0.42 -14.94 -3.98
CA GLY A 91 0.40 -15.73 -4.89
C GLY A 91 0.20 -15.46 -6.36
N GLU A 92 -0.78 -14.65 -6.73
CA GLU A 92 -1.04 -14.29 -8.14
C GLU A 92 -0.45 -12.93 -8.45
N THR A 93 0.30 -12.84 -9.54
CA THR A 93 0.96 -11.62 -9.96
C THR A 93 0.28 -11.04 -11.20
N THR A 94 -0.05 -9.75 -11.12
CA THR A 94 -0.51 -8.97 -12.27
C THR A 94 0.56 -7.94 -12.59
N THR A 95 0.94 -7.82 -13.86
CA THR A 95 1.98 -6.89 -14.31
C THR A 95 1.36 -5.77 -15.14
N PHE A 96 1.74 -4.54 -14.83
CA PHE A 96 1.27 -3.32 -15.51
C PHE A 96 2.47 -2.63 -16.15
N PRO A 97 2.30 -2.04 -17.35
CA PRO A 97 3.40 -1.29 -17.97
C PRO A 97 3.67 0.01 -17.21
N GLY A 98 4.92 0.39 -17.12
CA GLY A 98 5.35 1.65 -16.50
C GLY A 98 5.22 1.66 -14.98
N ASN A 99 5.37 2.83 -14.40
CA ASN A 99 5.25 3.06 -12.96
C ASN A 99 3.82 3.50 -12.66
N ALA A 100 3.02 2.58 -12.12
CA ALA A 100 1.59 2.82 -11.88
C ALA A 100 1.29 3.33 -10.46
N PHE A 101 2.30 3.41 -9.59
CA PHE A 101 2.17 3.85 -8.21
C PHE A 101 3.29 4.81 -7.86
N ASP A 102 2.94 5.96 -7.25
CA ASP A 102 3.93 6.93 -6.80
C ASP A 102 3.44 7.63 -5.53
N CYS A 103 4.24 7.55 -4.47
CA CYS A 103 3.98 8.21 -3.19
C CYS A 103 5.11 9.17 -2.80
N THR A 104 5.97 9.54 -3.74
CA THR A 104 7.14 10.36 -3.47
C THR A 104 6.80 11.69 -2.84
N SER A 105 5.73 12.35 -3.30
CA SER A 105 5.30 13.64 -2.78
C SER A 105 4.95 13.55 -1.29
N GLU A 106 4.23 12.53 -0.87
CA GLU A 106 3.84 12.32 0.52
C GLU A 106 5.05 12.01 1.39
N LEU A 107 5.99 11.23 0.89
CA LEU A 107 7.23 10.91 1.61
C LEU A 107 8.10 12.15 1.82
N VAL A 108 8.18 13.02 0.82
CA VAL A 108 8.91 14.29 0.93
C VAL A 108 8.27 15.18 2.00
N LEU A 109 6.95 15.32 1.99
CA LEU A 109 6.24 16.10 2.99
C LEU A 109 6.47 15.57 4.41
N LEU A 110 6.42 14.26 4.59
CA LEU A 110 6.69 13.62 5.88
C LEU A 110 8.12 13.90 6.36
N ALA A 111 9.10 13.82 5.47
CA ALA A 111 10.49 14.12 5.80
C ALA A 111 10.65 15.59 6.22
N MET A 112 9.94 16.51 5.57
CA MET A 112 9.97 17.93 5.92
C MET A 112 9.35 18.19 7.29
N GLU A 113 8.26 17.50 7.64
CA GLU A 113 7.61 17.63 8.95
C GLU A 113 8.51 17.17 10.10
N LYS A 114 9.44 16.27 9.85
CA LYS A 114 10.35 15.73 10.86
C LYS A 114 11.63 16.54 11.04
N SER A 115 11.88 17.48 10.18
CA SER A 115 13.10 18.28 10.22
C SER A 115 12.96 19.58 11.02
#